data_9a17b25a50a4b2bbe0db17b904e134dc
#
_entry.id   9a17b25a50a4b2bbe0db17b904e134dc
#
_cell.length_a   1.000
_cell.length_b   1.000
_cell.length_c   1.000
_cell.angle_alpha   90.00
_cell.angle_beta   90.00
_cell.angle_gamma   90.00
#
_symmetry.space_group_name_H-M   'P 1'
#
loop_
_entity.id
_entity.type
_entity.pdbx_description
1 polymer ?
#
loop_
_entity_poly.entity_id
_entity_poly.type
_entity_poly.pdbx_seq_one_letter_code
_entity_poly.pdbx_strand_id
1 'polypeptide(L)'
;MFLHAGDTEVGGFALSSKNDLLYVEDFITVEQVTSVVTVEFSDSAVADYFDKCVDTGLPPARFARIWCHTHPGDSPEPSSTDEETFARVFGDCDWGLMFILSRTGRTYARLSFNAGPGGSTQLPVMIDWAAWPDTLMDQVERLPEVMEEWMNEFSQNIQPYQPVSIQSDNLSSSRLSIEPWWNEFTELLEDQRLDVLEQLNQLDQADQLDQLMEVGSW
;
A
#
# COMPACT_ATOMS: atom_id res chain seq x y z
N MET A 1 6.08 3.40 -0.13
CA MET A 1 7.39 2.76 -0.35
C MET A 1 7.34 1.84 -1.57
N PHE A 2 6.62 0.72 -1.58
CA PHE A 2 6.63 -0.25 -2.69
C PHE A 2 6.42 0.37 -4.08
N LEU A 3 5.57 1.39 -4.18
CA LEU A 3 5.33 2.15 -5.40
C LEU A 3 6.60 2.83 -6.00
N HIS A 4 7.58 3.15 -5.15
CA HIS A 4 8.80 3.85 -5.54
C HIS A 4 10.06 2.98 -5.45
N ALA A 5 9.92 1.73 -5.00
CA ALA A 5 11.05 0.81 -4.86
C ALA A 5 11.52 0.22 -6.19
N GLY A 6 10.75 0.37 -7.28
CA GLY A 6 11.06 -0.10 -8.62
C GLY A 6 10.16 0.50 -9.69
N ASP A 7 10.35 0.05 -10.93
CA ASP A 7 9.58 0.49 -12.09
C ASP A 7 8.51 -0.54 -12.51
N THR A 8 8.27 -1.55 -11.68
CA THR A 8 7.27 -2.59 -11.92
C THR A 8 6.08 -2.43 -10.99
N GLU A 9 4.98 -3.06 -11.33
CA GLU A 9 3.85 -3.22 -10.41
C GLU A 9 4.27 -4.02 -9.18
N VAL A 10 3.60 -3.78 -8.05
CA VAL A 10 3.71 -4.59 -6.84
C VAL A 10 2.30 -4.90 -6.37
N GLY A 11 2.02 -6.17 -6.14
CA GLY A 11 0.73 -6.64 -5.67
C GLY A 11 0.79 -7.26 -4.28
N GLY A 12 -0.39 -7.42 -3.68
CA GLY A 12 -0.55 -8.08 -2.38
C GLY A 12 -1.99 -8.09 -1.90
N PHE A 13 -2.14 -8.50 -0.66
CA PHE A 13 -3.42 -8.60 0.01
C PHE A 13 -3.50 -7.60 1.16
N ALA A 14 -4.63 -6.93 1.31
CA ALA A 14 -4.88 -6.12 2.49
C ALA A 14 -5.43 -6.99 3.63
N LEU A 15 -4.95 -6.71 4.84
CA LEU A 15 -5.52 -7.23 6.06
C LEU A 15 -6.56 -6.23 6.59
N SER A 16 -7.82 -6.65 6.62
CA SER A 16 -8.93 -5.82 7.09
C SER A 16 -9.08 -5.87 8.61
N SER A 17 -9.63 -4.81 9.18
CA SER A 17 -10.03 -4.76 10.59
C SER A 17 -11.11 -5.80 10.91
N LYS A 18 -11.12 -6.25 12.16
CA LYS A 18 -12.15 -7.17 12.67
C LYS A 18 -13.54 -6.51 12.70
N ASN A 19 -13.60 -5.21 12.91
CA ASN A 19 -14.83 -4.47 13.13
C ASN A 19 -15.37 -3.80 11.86
N ASP A 20 -14.52 -3.58 10.88
CA ASP A 20 -14.85 -2.97 9.59
C ASP A 20 -13.98 -3.61 8.49
N LEU A 21 -14.59 -4.40 7.62
CA LEU A 21 -13.88 -5.12 6.58
C LEU A 21 -13.35 -4.22 5.45
N LEU A 22 -13.78 -2.97 5.39
CA LEU A 22 -13.23 -1.97 4.46
C LEU A 22 -12.13 -1.10 5.08
N TYR A 23 -11.90 -1.22 6.39
CA TYR A 23 -10.79 -0.57 7.07
C TYR A 23 -9.55 -1.47 6.99
N VAL A 24 -8.55 -1.01 6.25
CA VAL A 24 -7.28 -1.73 6.04
C VAL A 24 -6.31 -1.42 7.17
N GLU A 25 -5.86 -2.46 7.87
CA GLU A 25 -4.89 -2.39 8.97
C GLU A 25 -3.46 -2.65 8.49
N ASP A 26 -3.30 -3.45 7.41
CA ASP A 26 -1.98 -3.84 6.90
C ASP A 26 -2.05 -4.22 5.42
N PHE A 27 -0.90 -4.22 4.74
CA PHE A 27 -0.72 -4.67 3.38
C PHE A 27 0.42 -5.69 3.31
N ILE A 28 0.14 -6.87 2.81
CA ILE A 28 1.05 -8.01 2.80
C ILE A 28 1.38 -8.38 1.36
N THR A 29 2.67 -8.39 1.02
CA THR A 29 3.14 -8.92 -0.25
C THR A 29 3.39 -10.42 -0.15
N VAL A 30 3.29 -11.12 -1.27
CA VAL A 30 3.70 -12.52 -1.41
C VAL A 30 4.66 -12.64 -2.58
N GLU A 31 5.41 -13.73 -2.65
CA GLU A 31 6.35 -13.96 -3.76
C GLU A 31 5.63 -13.83 -5.10
N GLN A 32 6.18 -13.01 -5.98
CA GLN A 32 5.57 -12.61 -7.25
C GLN A 32 6.60 -12.26 -8.31
N VAL A 33 6.23 -12.49 -9.57
CA VAL A 33 6.94 -11.98 -10.74
C VAL A 33 6.19 -10.78 -11.28
N THR A 34 6.90 -9.66 -11.49
CA THR A 34 6.27 -8.38 -11.81
C THR A 34 6.86 -7.75 -13.05
N SER A 35 6.03 -7.02 -13.78
CA SER A 35 6.41 -6.17 -14.91
C SER A 35 5.82 -4.77 -14.75
N VAL A 36 5.98 -3.91 -15.74
CA VAL A 36 5.35 -2.58 -15.76
C VAL A 36 3.82 -2.63 -15.97
N VAL A 37 3.25 -3.79 -16.23
CA VAL A 37 1.83 -3.97 -16.59
C VAL A 37 1.21 -5.25 -16.01
N THR A 38 1.92 -6.01 -15.18
CA THR A 38 1.40 -7.26 -14.61
C THR A 38 2.03 -7.60 -13.28
N VAL A 39 1.22 -8.23 -12.43
CA VAL A 39 1.63 -8.91 -11.20
C VAL A 39 1.21 -10.37 -11.31
N GLU A 40 2.14 -11.31 -11.18
CA GLU A 40 1.87 -12.74 -11.14
C GLU A 40 2.36 -13.32 -9.81
N PHE A 41 1.43 -13.67 -8.93
CA PHE A 41 1.73 -14.26 -7.64
C PHE A 41 2.17 -15.72 -7.79
N SER A 42 3.10 -16.16 -6.96
CA SER A 42 3.40 -17.58 -6.76
C SER A 42 2.21 -18.26 -6.06
N ASP A 43 1.61 -19.26 -6.70
CA ASP A 43 0.47 -20.00 -6.13
C ASP A 43 0.82 -20.63 -4.77
N SER A 44 2.05 -21.14 -4.61
CA SER A 44 2.52 -21.69 -3.34
C SER A 44 2.65 -20.63 -2.26
N ALA A 45 3.16 -19.44 -2.60
CA ALA A 45 3.31 -18.33 -1.64
C ALA A 45 1.95 -17.78 -1.20
N VAL A 46 0.97 -17.72 -2.09
CA VAL A 46 -0.42 -17.37 -1.73
C VAL A 46 -1.02 -18.41 -0.79
N ALA A 47 -0.84 -19.70 -1.09
CA ALA A 47 -1.33 -20.78 -0.25
C ALA A 47 -0.70 -20.74 1.15
N ASP A 48 0.62 -20.60 1.24
CA ASP A 48 1.36 -20.49 2.50
C ASP A 48 0.90 -19.28 3.33
N TYR A 49 0.66 -18.13 2.68
CA TYR A 49 0.12 -16.94 3.34
C TYR A 49 -1.29 -17.20 3.90
N PHE A 50 -2.17 -17.81 3.11
CA PHE A 50 -3.54 -18.09 3.54
C PHE A 50 -3.58 -19.12 4.67
N ASP A 51 -2.78 -20.18 4.58
CA ASP A 51 -2.66 -21.19 5.64
C ASP A 51 -2.17 -20.55 6.95
N LYS A 52 -1.14 -19.70 6.89
CA LYS A 52 -0.66 -18.94 8.04
C LYS A 52 -1.75 -18.06 8.67
N CYS A 53 -2.55 -17.36 7.86
CA CYS A 53 -3.65 -16.54 8.35
C CYS A 53 -4.73 -17.40 9.06
N VAL A 54 -5.09 -18.54 8.48
CA VAL A 54 -6.07 -19.49 9.08
C VAL A 54 -5.53 -20.08 10.37
N ASP A 55 -4.26 -20.49 10.41
CA ASP A 55 -3.61 -21.05 11.61
C ASP A 55 -3.56 -20.05 12.77
N THR A 56 -3.48 -18.75 12.47
CA THR A 56 -3.58 -17.69 13.48
C THR A 56 -5.03 -17.32 13.86
N GLY A 57 -6.01 -18.01 13.29
CA GLY A 57 -7.44 -17.84 13.60
C GLY A 57 -8.09 -16.67 12.88
N LEU A 58 -7.48 -16.12 11.83
CA LEU A 58 -8.07 -15.05 11.02
C LEU A 58 -9.14 -15.64 10.08
N PRO A 59 -10.35 -15.05 10.02
CA PRO A 59 -11.34 -15.46 9.04
C PRO A 59 -10.95 -14.97 7.63
N PRO A 60 -11.20 -15.75 6.55
CA PRO A 60 -10.87 -15.40 5.18
C PRO A 60 -11.40 -14.02 4.72
N ALA A 61 -12.52 -13.58 5.29
CA ALA A 61 -13.07 -12.25 5.01
C ALA A 61 -12.11 -11.11 5.34
N ARG A 62 -11.12 -11.31 6.23
CA ARG A 62 -10.18 -10.28 6.63
C ARG A 62 -8.92 -10.21 5.77
N PHE A 63 -8.46 -11.32 5.20
CA PHE A 63 -7.15 -11.39 4.51
C PHE A 63 -7.24 -11.79 3.04
N ALA A 64 -8.38 -12.33 2.57
CA ALA A 64 -8.52 -12.92 1.25
C ALA A 64 -9.62 -12.23 0.41
N ARG A 65 -9.92 -10.96 0.64
CA ARG A 65 -10.99 -10.24 -0.05
C ARG A 65 -10.58 -8.93 -0.70
N ILE A 66 -9.44 -8.37 -0.32
CA ILE A 66 -8.96 -7.11 -0.87
C ILE A 66 -7.63 -7.36 -1.59
N TRP A 67 -7.66 -7.23 -2.89
CA TRP A 67 -6.48 -7.27 -3.73
C TRP A 67 -5.98 -5.86 -4.00
N CYS A 68 -4.75 -5.60 -3.60
CA CYS A 68 -4.09 -4.33 -3.81
C CYS A 68 -2.94 -4.50 -4.80
N HIS A 69 -2.78 -3.54 -5.72
CA HIS A 69 -1.56 -3.44 -6.51
C HIS A 69 -1.24 -2.00 -6.89
N THR A 70 0.00 -1.78 -7.32
CA THR A 70 0.48 -0.46 -7.74
C THR A 70 0.59 -0.39 -9.25
N HIS A 71 0.33 0.80 -9.81
CA HIS A 71 0.66 1.11 -11.20
C HIS A 71 1.86 2.05 -11.25
N PRO A 72 2.96 1.70 -11.92
CA PRO A 72 4.12 2.57 -12.09
C PRO A 72 3.84 3.78 -12.98
N GLY A 73 2.70 3.81 -13.65
CA GLY A 73 2.18 4.94 -14.42
C GLY A 73 1.32 5.89 -13.61
N ASP A 74 0.75 6.91 -14.29
CA ASP A 74 -0.05 7.96 -13.65
C ASP A 74 -1.52 7.57 -13.45
N SER A 75 -2.02 6.56 -14.18
CA SER A 75 -3.42 6.12 -14.11
C SER A 75 -3.62 5.00 -13.10
N PRO A 76 -4.57 5.12 -12.15
CA PRO A 76 -5.00 4.03 -11.29
C PRO A 76 -6.09 3.16 -11.91
N GLU A 77 -6.54 3.44 -13.14
CA GLU A 77 -7.60 2.68 -13.77
C GLU A 77 -7.15 1.24 -14.06
N PRO A 78 -7.98 0.22 -13.78
CA PRO A 78 -7.62 -1.16 -14.02
C PRO A 78 -7.43 -1.45 -15.50
N SER A 79 -6.42 -2.26 -15.80
CA SER A 79 -6.19 -2.82 -17.13
C SER A 79 -7.15 -3.99 -17.42
N SER A 80 -7.18 -4.47 -18.68
CA SER A 80 -7.93 -5.69 -19.02
C SER A 80 -7.40 -6.92 -18.28
N THR A 81 -6.10 -6.97 -18.03
CA THR A 81 -5.45 -8.05 -17.25
C THR A 81 -5.90 -8.03 -15.78
N ASP A 82 -6.04 -6.84 -15.19
CA ASP A 82 -6.54 -6.69 -13.82
C ASP A 82 -7.98 -7.16 -13.71
N GLU A 83 -8.82 -6.79 -14.70
CA GLU A 83 -10.22 -7.21 -14.74
C GLU A 83 -10.37 -8.73 -14.88
N GLU A 84 -9.61 -9.35 -15.77
CA GLU A 84 -9.58 -10.80 -15.95
C GLU A 84 -9.09 -11.52 -14.70
N THR A 85 -8.01 -11.02 -14.08
CA THR A 85 -7.46 -11.57 -12.84
C THR A 85 -8.46 -11.44 -11.71
N PHE A 86 -9.05 -10.26 -11.52
CA PHE A 86 -10.04 -10.04 -10.48
C PHE A 86 -11.29 -10.93 -10.66
N ALA A 87 -11.80 -11.04 -11.86
CA ALA A 87 -12.93 -11.91 -12.17
C ALA A 87 -12.61 -13.38 -11.90
N ARG A 88 -11.41 -13.84 -12.26
CA ARG A 88 -10.97 -15.23 -12.04
C ARG A 88 -10.79 -15.56 -10.56
N VAL A 89 -10.24 -14.64 -9.76
CA VAL A 89 -9.87 -14.90 -8.36
C VAL A 89 -11.01 -14.59 -7.40
N PHE A 90 -11.77 -13.52 -7.64
CA PHE A 90 -12.80 -13.02 -6.73
C PHE A 90 -14.23 -13.15 -7.27
N GLY A 91 -14.39 -13.56 -8.54
CA GLY A 91 -15.71 -13.61 -9.19
C GLY A 91 -16.71 -14.51 -8.49
N ASP A 92 -16.28 -15.61 -7.88
CA ASP A 92 -17.12 -16.54 -7.12
C ASP A 92 -17.20 -16.22 -5.62
N CYS A 93 -16.49 -15.18 -5.15
CA CYS A 93 -16.57 -14.75 -3.76
C CYS A 93 -17.89 -14.00 -3.49
N ASP A 94 -18.37 -14.05 -2.25
CA ASP A 94 -19.51 -13.26 -1.79
C ASP A 94 -19.27 -11.75 -1.97
N TRP A 95 -18.02 -11.30 -1.78
CA TRP A 95 -17.53 -9.98 -2.13
C TRP A 95 -16.02 -9.98 -2.36
N GLY A 96 -15.52 -8.99 -3.07
CA GLY A 96 -14.10 -8.72 -3.23
C GLY A 96 -13.88 -7.25 -3.57
N LEU A 97 -12.71 -6.71 -3.25
CA LEU A 97 -12.33 -5.34 -3.53
C LEU A 97 -11.01 -5.30 -4.28
N MET A 98 -10.99 -4.58 -5.38
CA MET A 98 -9.79 -4.22 -6.12
C MET A 98 -9.36 -2.82 -5.69
N PHE A 99 -8.11 -2.66 -5.27
CA PHE A 99 -7.50 -1.38 -4.95
C PHE A 99 -6.23 -1.18 -5.78
N ILE A 100 -6.13 -0.04 -6.45
CA ILE A 100 -4.98 0.34 -7.27
C ILE A 100 -4.45 1.69 -6.82
N LEU A 101 -3.13 1.78 -6.65
CA LEU A 101 -2.42 3.01 -6.34
C LEU A 101 -1.45 3.35 -7.47
N SER A 102 -1.63 4.49 -8.12
CA SER A 102 -0.71 4.97 -9.16
C SER A 102 0.47 5.75 -8.58
N ARG A 103 1.53 5.92 -9.38
CA ARG A 103 2.75 6.67 -8.99
C ARG A 103 2.47 8.11 -8.56
N THR A 104 1.42 8.72 -9.07
CA THR A 104 0.98 10.07 -8.69
C THR A 104 0.17 10.15 -7.39
N GLY A 105 -0.01 9.03 -6.68
CA GLY A 105 -0.83 8.96 -5.48
C GLY A 105 -2.34 8.89 -5.74
N ARG A 106 -2.76 8.84 -7.01
CA ARG A 106 -4.17 8.64 -7.35
C ARG A 106 -4.57 7.20 -7.09
N THR A 107 -5.80 6.99 -6.64
CA THR A 107 -6.32 5.68 -6.25
C THR A 107 -7.56 5.29 -7.05
N TYR A 108 -7.75 4.00 -7.22
CA TYR A 108 -8.98 3.37 -7.67
C TYR A 108 -9.37 2.30 -6.66
N ALA A 109 -10.63 2.27 -6.24
CA ALA A 109 -11.16 1.21 -5.39
C ALA A 109 -12.54 0.79 -5.90
N ARG A 110 -12.72 -0.51 -6.16
CA ARG A 110 -13.99 -1.07 -6.59
C ARG A 110 -14.37 -2.28 -5.74
N LEU A 111 -15.49 -2.16 -5.07
CA LEU A 111 -16.16 -3.27 -4.38
C LEU A 111 -17.06 -4.00 -5.35
N SER A 112 -16.89 -5.32 -5.47
CA SER A 112 -17.81 -6.23 -6.18
C SER A 112 -18.44 -7.16 -5.15
N PHE A 113 -19.72 -7.53 -5.38
CA PHE A 113 -20.47 -8.38 -4.45
C PHE A 113 -21.48 -9.24 -5.22
N ASN A 114 -21.75 -10.44 -4.70
CA ASN A 114 -22.63 -11.45 -5.29
C ASN A 114 -23.92 -11.66 -4.46
N ALA A 115 -24.34 -10.66 -3.68
CA ALA A 115 -25.63 -10.71 -2.98
C ALA A 115 -26.78 -10.34 -3.93
N GLY A 116 -27.84 -11.15 -3.96
CA GLY A 116 -28.98 -10.93 -4.86
C GLY A 116 -28.57 -11.04 -6.34
N PRO A 117 -28.82 -10.01 -7.16
CA PRO A 117 -28.40 -10.00 -8.58
C PRO A 117 -26.89 -9.75 -8.74
N GLY A 118 -26.17 -9.49 -7.65
CA GLY A 118 -24.79 -9.05 -7.67
C GLY A 118 -24.62 -7.63 -8.21
N GLY A 119 -23.38 -7.13 -8.17
CA GLY A 119 -23.04 -5.81 -8.69
C GLY A 119 -21.66 -5.34 -8.26
N SER A 120 -21.32 -4.13 -8.69
CA SER A 120 -20.10 -3.46 -8.24
C SER A 120 -20.31 -1.96 -8.08
N THR A 121 -19.51 -1.34 -7.22
CA THR A 121 -19.51 0.10 -6.99
C THR A 121 -18.11 0.61 -6.74
N GLN A 122 -17.78 1.77 -7.29
CA GLN A 122 -16.54 2.45 -6.97
C GLN A 122 -16.67 3.14 -5.62
N LEU A 123 -15.64 3.01 -4.79
CA LEU A 123 -15.59 3.57 -3.45
C LEU A 123 -14.59 4.72 -3.39
N PRO A 124 -14.87 5.78 -2.62
CA PRO A 124 -13.85 6.76 -2.25
C PRO A 124 -12.83 6.12 -1.30
N VAL A 125 -11.56 6.50 -1.48
CA VAL A 125 -10.46 6.07 -0.61
C VAL A 125 -10.12 7.23 0.34
N MET A 126 -10.04 6.94 1.63
CA MET A 126 -9.68 7.92 2.65
C MET A 126 -8.56 7.36 3.54
N ILE A 127 -7.65 8.24 3.94
CA ILE A 127 -6.64 7.92 4.94
C ILE A 127 -7.21 8.32 6.30
N ASP A 128 -7.22 7.38 7.24
CA ASP A 128 -7.63 7.67 8.63
C ASP A 128 -6.46 8.26 9.42
N TRP A 129 -6.30 9.55 9.29
CA TRP A 129 -5.27 10.30 10.04
C TRP A 129 -5.49 10.27 11.55
N ALA A 130 -6.73 10.04 12.02
CA ALA A 130 -7.05 9.96 13.43
C ALA A 130 -6.59 8.65 14.09
N ALA A 131 -6.37 7.60 13.30
CA ALA A 131 -5.78 6.35 13.77
C ALA A 131 -4.27 6.44 13.97
N TRP A 132 -3.63 7.50 13.46
CA TRP A 132 -2.22 7.76 13.75
C TRP A 132 -2.10 8.23 15.20
N PRO A 133 -1.32 7.53 16.03
CA PRO A 133 -1.20 7.89 17.42
C PRO A 133 -0.59 9.29 17.57
N ASP A 134 -0.96 9.98 18.65
CA ASP A 134 -0.43 11.29 19.06
C ASP A 134 1.11 11.30 19.22
N THR A 135 1.74 10.14 19.15
CA THR A 135 3.19 9.91 19.19
C THR A 135 3.80 9.84 17.78
N LEU A 136 3.42 10.77 16.89
CA LEU A 136 4.04 10.89 15.54
C LEU A 136 5.58 10.92 15.65
N MET A 137 6.11 11.51 16.71
CA MET A 137 7.55 11.58 16.99
C MET A 137 8.17 10.20 17.24
N ASP A 138 7.52 9.33 18.02
CA ASP A 138 8.02 7.96 18.28
C ASP A 138 8.00 7.10 17.01
N GLN A 139 7.05 7.34 16.12
CA GLN A 139 6.97 6.62 14.84
C GLN A 139 8.00 7.15 13.83
N VAL A 140 8.25 8.46 13.80
CA VAL A 140 9.31 9.03 12.95
C VAL A 140 10.69 8.50 13.36
N GLU A 141 10.94 8.29 14.66
CA GLU A 141 12.19 7.66 15.13
C GLU A 141 12.31 6.19 14.69
N ARG A 142 11.18 5.46 14.58
CA ARG A 142 11.15 4.06 14.13
C ARG A 142 11.03 3.90 12.60
N LEU A 143 10.79 4.98 11.88
CA LEU A 143 10.60 4.93 10.43
C LEU A 143 11.75 4.23 9.67
N PRO A 144 13.04 4.46 10.02
CA PRO A 144 14.14 3.75 9.38
C PRO A 144 14.07 2.23 9.56
N GLU A 145 13.69 1.74 10.74
CA GLU A 145 13.55 0.30 11.03
C GLU A 145 12.40 -0.31 10.23
N VAL A 146 11.24 0.34 10.23
CA VAL A 146 10.05 -0.10 9.47
C VAL A 146 10.34 -0.11 7.97
N MET A 147 11.08 0.85 7.47
CA MET A 147 11.44 0.90 6.06
C MET A 147 12.46 -0.17 5.69
N GLU A 148 13.37 -0.52 6.57
CA GLU A 148 14.29 -1.65 6.37
C GLU A 148 13.50 -2.97 6.30
N GLU A 149 12.51 -3.17 7.17
CA GLU A 149 11.61 -4.32 7.12
C GLU A 149 10.85 -4.39 5.77
N TRP A 150 10.28 -3.29 5.31
CA TRP A 150 9.58 -3.23 4.02
C TRP A 150 10.53 -3.42 2.82
N MET A 151 11.76 -2.94 2.89
CA MET A 151 12.75 -3.17 1.83
C MET A 151 13.19 -4.62 1.79
N ASN A 152 13.32 -5.27 2.95
CA ASN A 152 13.61 -6.69 3.03
C ASN A 152 12.46 -7.51 2.44
N GLU A 153 11.21 -7.19 2.78
CA GLU A 153 10.02 -7.81 2.21
C GLU A 153 9.97 -7.63 0.69
N PHE A 154 10.19 -6.41 0.19
CA PHE A 154 10.27 -6.14 -1.25
C PHE A 154 11.33 -7.01 -1.93
N SER A 155 12.54 -7.06 -1.38
CA SER A 155 13.66 -7.80 -1.96
C SER A 155 13.44 -9.31 -1.97
N GLN A 156 12.67 -9.83 -1.01
CA GLN A 156 12.34 -11.24 -0.91
C GLN A 156 11.20 -11.65 -1.83
N ASN A 157 10.18 -10.82 -1.94
CA ASN A 157 8.93 -11.18 -2.59
C ASN A 157 8.81 -10.69 -4.03
N ILE A 158 9.48 -9.60 -4.42
CA ILE A 158 9.28 -8.96 -5.72
C ILE A 158 10.41 -9.33 -6.67
N GLN A 159 10.08 -10.06 -7.74
CA GLN A 159 11.03 -10.47 -8.78
C GLN A 159 10.63 -9.81 -10.11
N PRO A 160 11.39 -8.81 -10.59
CA PRO A 160 11.11 -8.23 -11.90
C PRO A 160 11.26 -9.29 -13.00
N TYR A 161 10.27 -9.34 -13.90
CA TYR A 161 10.32 -10.22 -15.05
C TYR A 161 11.55 -9.92 -15.90
N GLN A 162 12.41 -10.93 -16.09
CA GLN A 162 13.54 -10.85 -16.98
C GLN A 162 13.18 -11.56 -18.29
N PRO A 163 13.03 -10.86 -19.42
CA PRO A 163 12.85 -11.52 -20.70
C PRO A 163 14.07 -12.39 -20.97
N VAL A 164 13.86 -13.65 -21.34
CA VAL A 164 14.92 -14.58 -21.71
C VAL A 164 15.64 -14.00 -22.93
N SER A 165 16.75 -13.31 -22.72
CA SER A 165 17.62 -12.87 -23.82
C SER A 165 18.38 -14.09 -24.36
N ILE A 166 18.07 -14.46 -25.59
CA ILE A 166 18.90 -15.37 -26.37
C ILE A 166 20.22 -14.65 -26.59
N GLN A 167 21.21 -15.07 -25.82
CA GLN A 167 22.67 -14.79 -25.91
C GLN A 167 23.10 -13.42 -26.48
N SER A 168 23.58 -12.55 -25.59
CA SER A 168 24.84 -11.84 -25.78
C SER A 168 25.56 -11.77 -24.44
N ASP A 169 26.69 -12.40 -24.34
CA ASP A 169 27.67 -12.29 -23.25
C ASP A 169 28.01 -10.82 -23.01
N ASN A 170 28.03 -10.40 -21.75
CA ASN A 170 28.37 -9.09 -21.19
C ASN A 170 27.21 -8.15 -20.90
N LEU A 171 26.50 -8.44 -19.82
CA LEU A 171 25.87 -7.38 -19.03
C LEU A 171 26.21 -7.62 -17.56
N SER A 172 27.12 -6.77 -17.09
CA SER A 172 27.39 -6.57 -15.66
C SER A 172 26.06 -6.43 -14.92
N SER A 173 25.90 -7.20 -13.84
CA SER A 173 24.82 -7.09 -12.89
C SER A 173 24.72 -5.63 -12.42
N SER A 174 23.80 -4.87 -13.00
CA SER A 174 23.39 -3.60 -12.42
C SER A 174 22.63 -3.94 -11.14
N ARG A 175 23.33 -3.91 -10.01
CA ARG A 175 22.68 -3.72 -8.73
C ARG A 175 21.78 -2.48 -8.89
N LEU A 176 20.48 -2.63 -8.74
CA LEU A 176 19.58 -1.52 -8.56
C LEU A 176 20.14 -0.71 -7.39
N SER A 177 20.73 0.45 -7.66
CA SER A 177 21.19 1.33 -6.59
C SER A 177 19.95 2.01 -6.04
N ILE A 178 19.56 1.60 -4.88
CA ILE A 178 18.39 2.12 -4.14
C ILE A 178 18.67 3.55 -3.62
N GLU A 179 19.95 3.95 -3.58
CA GLU A 179 20.42 5.20 -2.98
C GLU A 179 19.82 6.51 -3.53
N PRO A 180 19.57 6.73 -4.84
CA PRO A 180 19.11 8.04 -5.30
C PRO A 180 17.70 8.41 -4.84
N TRP A 181 16.74 7.49 -4.90
CA TRP A 181 15.36 7.77 -4.51
C TRP A 181 15.16 7.79 -2.98
N TRP A 182 16.02 7.05 -2.25
CA TRP A 182 16.02 7.05 -0.80
C TRP A 182 16.37 8.42 -0.23
N ASN A 183 17.39 9.07 -0.77
CA ASN A 183 17.79 10.40 -0.36
C ASN A 183 16.69 11.43 -0.70
N GLU A 184 16.08 11.35 -1.87
CA GLU A 184 14.96 12.20 -2.28
C GLU A 184 13.72 11.99 -1.39
N PHE A 185 13.43 10.74 -1.02
CA PHE A 185 12.32 10.40 -0.14
C PHE A 185 12.55 10.86 1.30
N THR A 186 13.75 10.73 1.83
CA THR A 186 14.11 11.23 3.17
C THR A 186 14.08 12.75 3.23
N GLU A 187 14.55 13.44 2.19
CA GLU A 187 14.41 14.90 2.06
C GLU A 187 12.92 15.32 2.02
N LEU A 188 12.09 14.62 1.26
CA LEU A 188 10.65 14.89 1.19
C LEU A 188 9.94 14.68 2.53
N LEU A 189 10.33 13.65 3.27
CA LEU A 189 9.78 13.40 4.61
C LEU A 189 10.25 14.45 5.63
N GLU A 190 11.49 14.91 5.54
CA GLU A 190 11.99 15.99 6.39
C GLU A 190 11.28 17.31 6.10
N ASP A 191 11.04 17.65 4.83
CA ASP A 191 10.29 18.85 4.43
C ASP A 191 8.84 18.79 4.92
N GLN A 192 8.16 17.65 4.70
CA GLN A 192 6.79 17.45 5.21
C GLN A 192 6.72 17.47 6.75
N ARG A 193 7.74 16.95 7.42
CA ARG A 193 7.86 16.99 8.88
C ARG A 193 7.98 18.43 9.39
N LEU A 194 8.77 19.25 8.72
CA LEU A 194 8.93 20.66 9.08
C LEU A 194 7.61 21.42 8.88
N ASP A 195 6.90 21.18 7.78
CA ASP A 195 5.59 21.79 7.52
C ASP A 195 4.55 21.40 8.58
N VAL A 196 4.50 20.12 8.97
CA VAL A 196 3.59 19.64 10.02
C VAL A 196 3.93 20.24 11.38
N LEU A 197 5.22 20.30 11.74
CA LEU A 197 5.67 20.92 12.99
C LEU A 197 5.36 22.41 13.03
N GLU A 198 5.48 23.11 11.91
CA GLU A 198 5.12 24.52 11.82
C GLU A 198 3.62 24.75 11.96
N GLN A 199 2.80 23.89 11.35
CA GLN A 199 1.34 23.93 11.52
C GLN A 199 0.90 23.63 12.96
N LEU A 200 1.49 22.64 13.61
CA LEU A 200 1.22 22.30 15.02
C LEU A 200 1.60 23.46 15.94
N ASN A 201 2.74 24.09 15.69
CA ASN A 201 3.20 25.24 16.49
C ASN A 201 2.27 26.46 16.30
N GLN A 202 1.68 26.65 15.11
CA GLN A 202 0.70 27.71 14.85
C GLN A 202 -0.64 27.42 15.57
N LEU A 203 -1.08 26.15 15.63
CA LEU A 203 -2.28 25.75 16.35
C LEU A 203 -2.13 25.93 17.86
N ASP A 204 -0.99 25.55 18.43
CA ASP A 204 -0.70 25.71 19.86
C ASP A 204 -0.63 27.20 20.27
N GLN A 205 -0.10 28.06 19.39
CA GLN A 205 -0.12 29.50 19.58
C GLN A 205 -1.53 30.12 19.48
N ALA A 206 -2.37 29.58 18.61
CA ALA A 206 -3.76 30.03 18.51
C ALA A 206 -4.59 29.65 19.75
N ASP A 207 -4.44 28.44 20.24
CA ASP A 207 -5.10 27.97 21.47
C ASP A 207 -4.65 28.76 22.70
N GLN A 208 -3.36 29.12 22.79
CA GLN A 208 -2.84 29.97 23.85
C GLN A 208 -3.39 31.40 23.81
N LEU A 209 -3.58 31.94 22.59
CA LEU A 209 -4.19 33.26 22.39
C LEU A 209 -5.67 33.28 22.76
N ASP A 210 -6.43 32.23 22.42
CA ASP A 210 -7.83 32.11 22.79
C ASP A 210 -8.02 31.99 24.31
N GLN A 211 -7.18 31.20 24.99
CA GLN A 211 -7.17 31.11 26.44
C GLN A 211 -6.83 32.45 27.13
N LEU A 212 -5.93 33.25 26.57
CA LEU A 212 -5.59 34.58 27.10
C LEU A 212 -6.73 35.60 26.90
N MET A 213 -7.48 35.49 25.80
CA MET A 213 -8.64 36.33 25.52
C MET A 213 -9.85 36.00 26.42
N GLU A 214 -10.06 34.73 26.78
CA GLU A 214 -11.11 34.33 27.73
C GLU A 214 -10.82 34.81 29.16
N VAL A 215 -9.58 34.87 29.59
CA VAL A 215 -9.18 35.36 30.95
C VAL A 215 -9.19 36.86 31.06
N GLY A 216 -9.19 37.61 29.93
CA GLY A 216 -9.14 39.09 29.91
C GLY A 216 -10.52 39.78 29.89
N SER A 217 -11.63 39.05 29.90
CA SER A 217 -12.98 39.61 29.87
C SER A 217 -13.66 39.56 31.26
N TRP A 218 -13.16 40.35 32.19
CA TRP A 218 -13.84 40.74 33.44
C TRP A 218 -13.87 42.25 33.60
#